data_b65e63c7195a2c41f2c219a60e76b4d7
#
_entry.id   b65e63c7195a2c41f2c219a60e76b4d7
#
_cell.length_a   1.000
_cell.length_b   1.000
_cell.length_c   1.000
_cell.angle_alpha   90.00
_cell.angle_beta   90.00
_cell.angle_gamma   90.00
#
_symmetry.space_group_name_H-M   'P 1'
#
loop_
_entity.id
_entity.type
_entity.pdbx_description
1 polymer ?
#
loop_
_entity_poly.entity_id
_entity_poly.type
_entity_poly.pdbx_seq_one_letter_code
_entity_poly.pdbx_strand_id
1 'polypeptide(L)'
;MVLSALGFALMAALVKVAGLRGFPVLQIIAARALVSLGISWWDTHRKRISPFGQHRKLLFARGLIGFLALMCVYSAVIHLPLAEATILQYTHPIFTLLFALLALKEAANRATLLCIALSILGLVVILQPSTGLQESANLPPYYVFLALLGAAGSGAAYVLVRKLAPLEDSSVIIFYFPLICLPSALVLGWRDFIMPIGCEWLILLGVGVFTQVGQWGLTKGLALYKAGTVVAFSYVQVPLAAMLGLLFFNESLSVTSILGGSLIILGAWINTKDKT
;
A
#
# COMPACT_ATOMS: atom_id res chain seq x y z
N MET A 1 -4.31 -11.80 8.49
CA MET A 1 -3.27 -10.79 8.21
C MET A 1 -2.08 -11.34 7.42
N VAL A 2 -1.48 -12.49 7.78
CA VAL A 2 -0.36 -13.08 7.00
C VAL A 2 -0.75 -13.30 5.53
N LEU A 3 -1.94 -13.85 5.26
CA LEU A 3 -2.46 -13.99 3.88
C LEU A 3 -2.59 -12.65 3.15
N SER A 4 -2.98 -11.60 3.87
CA SER A 4 -3.03 -10.24 3.31
C SER A 4 -1.64 -9.72 2.94
N ALA A 5 -0.65 -9.89 3.83
CA ALA A 5 0.72 -9.48 3.58
C ALA A 5 1.33 -10.24 2.39
N LEU A 6 1.08 -11.55 2.30
CA LEU A 6 1.51 -12.37 1.16
C LEU A 6 0.84 -11.90 -0.14
N GLY A 7 -0.47 -11.65 -0.12
CA GLY A 7 -1.20 -11.13 -1.28
C GLY A 7 -0.62 -9.81 -1.78
N PHE A 8 -0.37 -8.87 -0.89
CA PHE A 8 0.22 -7.58 -1.27
C PHE A 8 1.69 -7.69 -1.71
N ALA A 9 2.48 -8.59 -1.13
CA ALA A 9 3.87 -8.81 -1.56
C ALA A 9 3.91 -9.39 -2.98
N LEU A 10 3.10 -10.42 -3.27
CA LEU A 10 2.99 -10.99 -4.61
C LEU A 10 2.43 -9.99 -5.62
N MET A 11 1.44 -9.20 -5.23
CA MET A 11 0.93 -8.09 -6.05
C MET A 11 2.05 -7.11 -6.39
N ALA A 12 2.83 -6.66 -5.40
CA ALA A 12 3.92 -5.70 -5.62
C ALA A 12 5.01 -6.27 -6.55
N ALA A 13 5.38 -7.54 -6.39
CA ALA A 13 6.29 -8.21 -7.30
C ALA A 13 5.77 -8.25 -8.74
N LEU A 14 4.49 -8.59 -8.93
CA LEU A 14 3.88 -8.59 -10.27
C LEU A 14 3.75 -7.18 -10.87
N VAL A 15 3.48 -6.15 -10.06
CA VAL A 15 3.51 -4.74 -10.49
C VAL A 15 4.90 -4.37 -11.01
N LYS A 16 5.96 -4.78 -10.29
CA LYS A 16 7.33 -4.55 -10.72
C LYS A 16 7.64 -5.29 -12.04
N VAL A 17 7.25 -6.56 -12.15
CA VAL A 17 7.41 -7.32 -13.41
C VAL A 17 6.68 -6.63 -14.56
N ALA A 18 5.45 -6.18 -14.36
CA ALA A 18 4.69 -5.46 -15.39
C ALA A 18 5.38 -4.15 -15.79
N GLY A 19 5.86 -3.37 -14.82
CA GLY A 19 6.60 -2.14 -15.08
C GLY A 19 7.90 -2.36 -15.86
N LEU A 20 8.68 -3.40 -15.51
CA LEU A 20 9.90 -3.78 -16.24
C LEU A 20 9.63 -4.26 -17.67
N ARG A 21 8.42 -4.72 -17.96
CA ARG A 21 7.95 -5.05 -19.32
C ARG A 21 7.42 -3.84 -20.11
N GLY A 22 7.51 -2.64 -19.54
CA GLY A 22 7.10 -1.40 -20.19
C GLY A 22 5.64 -1.02 -20.01
N PHE A 23 4.85 -1.76 -19.21
CA PHE A 23 3.46 -1.38 -18.97
C PHE A 23 3.38 -0.06 -18.19
N PRO A 24 2.63 0.94 -18.69
CA PRO A 24 2.38 2.19 -17.97
C PRO A 24 1.71 1.93 -16.62
N VAL A 25 2.08 2.71 -15.59
CA VAL A 25 1.49 2.62 -14.25
C VAL A 25 -0.03 2.67 -14.28
N LEU A 26 -0.60 3.56 -15.09
CA LEU A 26 -2.06 3.71 -15.23
C LEU A 26 -2.73 2.46 -15.82
N GLN A 27 -2.06 1.76 -16.74
CA GLN A 27 -2.56 0.49 -17.28
C GLN A 27 -2.58 -0.62 -16.23
N ILE A 28 -1.52 -0.72 -15.43
CA ILE A 28 -1.45 -1.69 -14.32
C ILE A 28 -2.56 -1.41 -13.30
N ILE A 29 -2.81 -0.13 -12.98
CA ILE A 29 -3.90 0.29 -12.09
C ILE A 29 -5.27 -0.04 -12.72
N ALA A 30 -5.46 0.21 -14.01
CA ALA A 30 -6.71 -0.12 -14.70
C ALA A 30 -6.99 -1.63 -14.70
N ALA A 31 -6.00 -2.45 -15.03
CA ALA A 31 -6.12 -3.91 -15.02
C ALA A 31 -6.47 -4.43 -13.61
N ARG A 32 -5.73 -3.98 -12.58
CA ARG A 32 -6.04 -4.27 -11.20
C ARG A 32 -7.45 -3.86 -10.82
N ALA A 33 -7.85 -2.63 -11.17
CA ALA A 33 -9.16 -2.09 -10.83
C ALA A 33 -10.28 -2.87 -11.50
N LEU A 34 -10.10 -3.29 -12.75
CA LEU A 34 -11.07 -4.10 -13.49
C LEU A 34 -11.33 -5.44 -12.79
N VAL A 35 -10.28 -6.18 -12.42
CA VAL A 35 -10.38 -7.45 -11.71
C VAL A 35 -11.01 -7.26 -10.33
N SER A 36 -10.52 -6.27 -9.56
CA SER A 36 -11.05 -5.98 -8.22
C SER A 36 -12.51 -5.52 -8.25
N LEU A 37 -12.91 -4.76 -9.27
CA LEU A 37 -14.29 -4.31 -9.46
C LEU A 37 -15.21 -5.50 -9.70
N GLY A 38 -14.81 -6.42 -10.60
CA GLY A 38 -15.58 -7.63 -10.90
C GLY A 38 -15.80 -8.50 -9.65
N ILE A 39 -14.72 -8.77 -8.89
CA ILE A 39 -14.80 -9.60 -7.69
C ILE A 39 -15.64 -8.89 -6.60
N SER A 40 -15.45 -7.58 -6.40
CA SER A 40 -16.20 -6.82 -5.39
C SER A 40 -17.66 -6.64 -5.76
N TRP A 41 -17.97 -6.48 -7.06
CA TRP A 41 -19.35 -6.49 -7.55
C TRP A 41 -20.05 -7.81 -7.23
N TRP A 42 -19.40 -8.92 -7.52
CA TRP A 42 -19.93 -10.24 -7.20
C TRP A 42 -20.16 -10.43 -5.69
N ASP A 43 -19.23 -9.96 -4.83
CA ASP A 43 -19.37 -10.03 -3.37
C ASP A 43 -20.57 -9.19 -2.86
N THR A 44 -20.74 -7.95 -3.34
CA THR A 44 -21.87 -7.10 -2.98
C THR A 44 -23.21 -7.68 -3.45
N HIS A 45 -23.23 -8.24 -4.67
CA HIS A 45 -24.43 -8.89 -5.22
C HIS A 45 -24.82 -10.13 -4.41
N ARG A 46 -23.84 -10.97 -4.06
CA ARG A 46 -24.06 -12.16 -3.22
C ARG A 46 -24.61 -11.79 -1.84
N LYS A 47 -24.17 -10.69 -1.26
CA LYS A 47 -24.65 -10.17 0.04
C LYS A 47 -25.98 -9.42 -0.07
N ARG A 48 -26.50 -9.19 -1.26
CA ARG A 48 -27.71 -8.39 -1.53
C ARG A 48 -27.67 -6.98 -0.95
N ILE A 49 -26.49 -6.35 -0.95
CA ILE A 49 -26.30 -4.97 -0.51
C ILE A 49 -26.05 -4.05 -1.71
N SER A 50 -26.51 -2.79 -1.57
CA SER A 50 -26.26 -1.78 -2.62
C SER A 50 -24.75 -1.45 -2.68
N PRO A 51 -24.09 -1.58 -3.83
CA PRO A 51 -22.67 -1.26 -3.96
C PRO A 51 -22.36 0.23 -3.83
N PHE A 52 -23.36 1.12 -3.94
CA PHE A 52 -23.15 2.56 -3.96
C PHE A 52 -23.15 3.22 -2.57
N GLY A 53 -23.46 2.48 -1.49
CA GLY A 53 -23.42 2.99 -0.13
C GLY A 53 -24.30 4.22 0.12
N GLN A 54 -24.26 4.71 1.35
CA GLN A 54 -25.00 5.91 1.77
C GLN A 54 -24.09 7.16 1.83
N HIS A 55 -22.87 7.02 2.30
CA HIS A 55 -21.91 8.12 2.50
C HIS A 55 -21.03 8.37 1.28
N ARG A 56 -21.65 8.59 0.11
CA ARG A 56 -20.99 8.69 -1.20
C ARG A 56 -19.83 9.70 -1.26
N LYS A 57 -19.94 10.85 -0.58
CA LYS A 57 -18.86 11.88 -0.57
C LYS A 57 -17.59 11.36 0.08
N LEU A 58 -17.70 10.67 1.21
CA LEU A 58 -16.55 10.09 1.92
C LEU A 58 -15.95 8.90 1.14
N LEU A 59 -16.83 8.06 0.56
CA LEU A 59 -16.43 6.95 -0.31
C LEU A 59 -15.66 7.45 -1.53
N PHE A 60 -16.15 8.51 -2.18
CA PHE A 60 -15.48 9.15 -3.30
C PHE A 60 -14.11 9.74 -2.91
N ALA A 61 -14.06 10.52 -1.82
CA ALA A 61 -12.81 11.10 -1.31
C ALA A 61 -11.77 10.00 -1.00
N ARG A 62 -12.19 8.89 -0.35
CA ARG A 62 -11.34 7.73 -0.09
C ARG A 62 -10.83 7.11 -1.40
N GLY A 63 -11.69 6.97 -2.38
CA GLY A 63 -11.32 6.41 -3.68
C GLY A 63 -10.31 7.27 -4.43
N LEU A 64 -10.54 8.60 -4.47
CA LEU A 64 -9.67 9.55 -5.17
C LEU A 64 -8.29 9.66 -4.50
N ILE A 65 -8.25 9.85 -3.17
CA ILE A 65 -6.99 9.91 -2.42
C ILE A 65 -6.24 8.58 -2.57
N GLY A 66 -6.96 7.45 -2.49
CA GLY A 66 -6.36 6.14 -2.70
C GLY A 66 -5.82 5.93 -4.10
N PHE A 67 -6.48 6.45 -5.14
CA PHE A 67 -6.01 6.40 -6.52
C PHE A 67 -4.69 7.19 -6.70
N LEU A 68 -4.64 8.44 -6.22
CA LEU A 68 -3.43 9.26 -6.27
C LEU A 68 -2.26 8.61 -5.50
N ALA A 69 -2.54 8.11 -4.30
CA ALA A 69 -1.57 7.37 -3.52
C ALA A 69 -1.05 6.13 -4.28
N LEU A 70 -1.94 5.39 -4.94
CA LEU A 70 -1.58 4.19 -5.69
C LEU A 70 -0.69 4.49 -6.90
N MET A 71 -0.94 5.58 -7.62
CA MET A 71 -0.05 6.03 -8.69
C MET A 71 1.38 6.24 -8.17
N CYS A 72 1.51 6.94 -7.05
CA CYS A 72 2.80 7.20 -6.42
C CYS A 72 3.48 5.89 -5.97
N VAL A 73 2.74 5.01 -5.29
CA VAL A 73 3.26 3.72 -4.81
C VAL A 73 3.72 2.83 -5.96
N TYR A 74 2.92 2.69 -7.02
CA TYR A 74 3.29 1.83 -8.14
C TYR A 74 4.47 2.38 -8.91
N SER A 75 4.55 3.71 -9.09
CA SER A 75 5.72 4.35 -9.68
C SER A 75 6.98 4.06 -8.85
N ALA A 76 6.90 4.11 -7.53
CA ALA A 76 8.02 3.79 -6.65
C ALA A 76 8.40 2.30 -6.75
N VAL A 77 7.43 1.38 -6.69
CA VAL A 77 7.68 -0.09 -6.76
C VAL A 77 8.35 -0.50 -8.07
N ILE A 78 8.04 0.17 -9.18
CA ILE A 78 8.64 -0.14 -10.49
C ILE A 78 10.11 0.30 -10.55
N HIS A 79 10.45 1.43 -9.97
CA HIS A 79 11.75 2.06 -10.14
C HIS A 79 12.71 1.90 -8.95
N LEU A 80 12.20 1.51 -7.78
CA LEU A 80 13.01 1.20 -6.60
C LEU A 80 13.14 -0.32 -6.41
N PRO A 81 14.18 -0.80 -5.69
CA PRO A 81 14.20 -2.18 -5.23
C PRO A 81 12.95 -2.49 -4.40
N LEU A 82 12.41 -3.70 -4.55
CA LEU A 82 11.10 -4.08 -4.01
C LEU A 82 11.02 -3.97 -2.48
N ALA A 83 12.12 -4.30 -1.81
CA ALA A 83 12.22 -4.21 -0.36
C ALA A 83 12.18 -2.76 0.12
N GLU A 84 13.01 -1.88 -0.46
CA GLU A 84 13.10 -0.46 -0.13
C GLU A 84 11.78 0.27 -0.43
N ALA A 85 11.18 0.01 -1.59
CA ALA A 85 9.86 0.54 -1.93
C ALA A 85 8.81 0.12 -0.89
N THR A 86 8.86 -1.13 -0.43
CA THR A 86 7.96 -1.65 0.60
C THR A 86 8.21 -1.02 1.96
N ILE A 87 9.48 -0.88 2.38
CA ILE A 87 9.83 -0.23 3.66
C ILE A 87 9.36 1.23 3.65
N LEU A 88 9.62 1.98 2.58
CA LEU A 88 9.15 3.36 2.44
C LEU A 88 7.63 3.45 2.49
N GLN A 89 6.93 2.55 1.80
CA GLN A 89 5.48 2.46 1.87
C GLN A 89 4.98 2.21 3.29
N TYR A 90 5.69 1.40 4.08
CA TYR A 90 5.35 1.12 5.48
C TYR A 90 5.63 2.28 6.45
N THR A 91 5.97 3.47 5.97
CA THR A 91 5.87 4.71 6.73
C THR A 91 4.43 5.24 6.82
N HIS A 92 3.47 4.69 6.04
CA HIS A 92 2.06 5.11 6.07
C HIS A 92 1.41 5.08 7.47
N PRO A 93 1.76 4.21 8.44
CA PRO A 93 1.20 4.28 9.79
C PRO A 93 1.52 5.59 10.50
N ILE A 94 2.69 6.18 10.24
CA ILE A 94 3.08 7.49 10.80
C ILE A 94 2.11 8.55 10.29
N PHE A 95 1.90 8.58 8.96
CA PHE A 95 0.97 9.52 8.35
C PHE A 95 -0.47 9.27 8.79
N THR A 96 -0.87 7.99 8.93
CA THR A 96 -2.19 7.64 9.48
C THR A 96 -2.37 8.23 10.88
N LEU A 97 -1.33 8.12 11.72
CA LEU A 97 -1.32 8.63 13.08
C LEU A 97 -1.41 10.16 13.10
N LEU A 98 -0.56 10.83 12.30
CA LEU A 98 -0.56 12.29 12.17
C LEU A 98 -1.92 12.81 11.69
N PHE A 99 -2.52 12.19 10.67
CA PHE A 99 -3.82 12.59 10.18
C PHE A 99 -4.95 12.27 11.17
N ALA A 100 -4.86 11.17 11.94
CA ALA A 100 -5.82 10.88 13.00
C ALA A 100 -5.74 11.92 14.13
N LEU A 101 -4.54 12.35 14.54
CA LEU A 101 -4.35 13.42 15.51
C LEU A 101 -4.99 14.74 15.04
N LEU A 102 -4.77 15.09 13.76
CA LEU A 102 -5.27 16.34 13.19
C LEU A 102 -6.78 16.30 12.91
N ALA A 103 -7.28 15.21 12.31
CA ALA A 103 -8.67 15.10 11.87
C ALA A 103 -9.63 14.62 12.95
N LEU A 104 -9.17 13.77 13.88
CA LEU A 104 -9.99 13.19 14.94
C LEU A 104 -9.71 13.86 16.31
N LYS A 105 -8.74 14.77 16.38
CA LYS A 105 -8.30 15.44 17.62
C LYS A 105 -7.97 14.44 18.74
N GLU A 106 -7.50 13.26 18.40
CA GLU A 106 -7.03 12.26 19.36
C GLU A 106 -5.73 12.76 20.00
N ALA A 107 -5.56 12.62 21.31
CA ALA A 107 -4.32 12.99 21.97
C ALA A 107 -3.20 11.99 21.64
N ALA A 108 -2.02 12.50 21.29
CA ALA A 108 -0.83 11.66 21.13
C ALA A 108 -0.36 11.18 22.50
N ASN A 109 -0.23 9.87 22.69
CA ASN A 109 0.44 9.31 23.84
C ASN A 109 1.97 9.22 23.62
N ARG A 110 2.73 8.87 24.67
CA ARG A 110 4.20 8.77 24.61
C ARG A 110 4.66 7.72 23.61
N ALA A 111 3.95 6.59 23.50
CA ALA A 111 4.26 5.53 22.53
C ALA A 111 4.07 5.99 21.09
N THR A 112 3.04 6.79 20.82
CA THR A 112 2.81 7.44 19.55
C THR A 112 3.98 8.36 19.14
N LEU A 113 4.45 9.22 20.04
CA LEU A 113 5.58 10.11 19.80
C LEU A 113 6.88 9.31 19.57
N LEU A 114 7.10 8.26 20.33
CA LEU A 114 8.27 7.38 20.17
C LEU A 114 8.21 6.62 18.82
N CYS A 115 7.03 6.15 18.41
CA CYS A 115 6.82 5.54 17.10
C CYS A 115 7.20 6.50 15.96
N ILE A 116 6.74 7.75 16.03
CA ILE A 116 7.08 8.78 15.04
C ILE A 116 8.60 9.03 15.02
N ALA A 117 9.22 9.20 16.18
CA ALA A 117 10.64 9.46 16.27
C ALA A 117 11.49 8.30 15.71
N LEU A 118 11.19 7.06 16.09
CA LEU A 118 11.90 5.87 15.57
C LEU A 118 11.70 5.69 14.06
N SER A 119 10.52 6.01 13.57
CA SER A 119 10.24 5.89 12.13
C SER A 119 10.95 6.97 11.32
N ILE A 120 11.05 8.20 11.83
CA ILE A 120 11.85 9.27 11.19
C ILE A 120 13.33 8.89 11.21
N LEU A 121 13.85 8.40 12.33
CA LEU A 121 15.24 7.92 12.42
C LEU A 121 15.49 6.78 11.42
N GLY A 122 14.60 5.79 11.37
CA GLY A 122 14.68 4.70 10.40
C GLY A 122 14.71 5.18 8.95
N LEU A 123 13.87 6.15 8.62
CA LEU A 123 13.84 6.76 7.29
C LEU A 123 15.16 7.48 6.98
N VAL A 124 15.70 8.26 7.91
CA VAL A 124 17.00 8.94 7.76
C VAL A 124 18.10 7.91 7.50
N VAL A 125 18.13 6.80 8.24
CA VAL A 125 19.11 5.70 8.06
C VAL A 125 18.99 5.08 6.67
N ILE A 126 17.77 4.84 6.16
CA ILE A 126 17.56 4.27 4.80
C ILE A 126 18.05 5.23 3.71
N LEU A 127 17.87 6.53 3.92
CA LEU A 127 18.20 7.56 2.93
C LEU A 127 19.66 8.04 3.01
N GLN A 128 20.46 7.53 3.93
CA GLN A 128 21.88 7.90 4.01
C GLN A 128 22.62 7.50 2.72
N PRO A 129 23.32 8.44 2.06
CA PRO A 129 24.17 8.10 0.94
C PRO A 129 25.31 7.18 1.38
N SER A 130 25.68 6.23 0.53
CA SER A 130 26.76 5.29 0.80
C SER A 130 28.09 6.00 1.06
N THR A 131 28.63 5.85 2.23
CA THR A 131 30.02 6.19 2.52
C THR A 131 30.94 5.03 2.08
N GLY A 132 31.16 4.90 0.77
CA GLY A 132 32.31 4.26 0.15
C GLY A 132 32.70 2.81 0.42
N LEU A 133 32.07 2.08 1.36
CA LEU A 133 32.47 0.71 1.73
C LEU A 133 31.37 -0.36 1.54
N GLN A 134 30.17 0.04 1.19
CA GLN A 134 29.07 -0.86 0.83
C GLN A 134 28.19 -0.19 -0.21
N GLU A 135 27.77 -0.93 -1.23
CA GLU A 135 26.78 -0.50 -2.21
C GLU A 135 25.45 -0.21 -1.49
N SER A 136 25.33 1.00 -0.94
CA SER A 136 24.00 1.51 -0.59
C SER A 136 23.28 1.69 -1.92
N ALA A 137 22.10 1.16 -2.03
CA ALA A 137 21.26 1.38 -3.19
C ALA A 137 21.16 2.91 -3.40
N ASN A 138 21.74 3.43 -4.48
CA ASN A 138 21.57 4.83 -4.90
C ASN A 138 20.11 4.99 -5.30
N LEU A 139 19.24 5.21 -4.30
CA LEU A 139 17.80 5.35 -4.52
C LEU A 139 17.54 6.70 -5.21
N PRO A 140 16.93 6.71 -6.40
CA PRO A 140 16.63 7.97 -7.09
C PRO A 140 15.68 8.83 -6.23
N PRO A 141 16.07 10.08 -5.86
CA PRO A 141 15.33 10.89 -4.89
C PRO A 141 13.88 11.15 -5.30
N TYR A 142 13.61 11.24 -6.59
CA TYR A 142 12.27 11.42 -7.13
C TYR A 142 11.32 10.26 -6.76
N TYR A 143 11.77 9.02 -6.92
CA TYR A 143 10.92 7.85 -6.59
C TYR A 143 10.80 7.61 -5.09
N VAL A 144 11.82 8.01 -4.31
CA VAL A 144 11.73 8.05 -2.84
C VAL A 144 10.66 9.05 -2.41
N PHE A 145 10.65 10.25 -2.99
CA PHE A 145 9.61 11.26 -2.74
C PHE A 145 8.22 10.73 -3.10
N LEU A 146 8.07 10.07 -4.26
CA LEU A 146 6.80 9.44 -4.65
C LEU A 146 6.40 8.34 -3.67
N ALA A 147 7.33 7.50 -3.19
CA ALA A 147 7.03 6.48 -2.20
C ALA A 147 6.46 7.08 -0.90
N LEU A 148 7.08 8.14 -0.40
CA LEU A 148 6.63 8.85 0.81
C LEU A 148 5.29 9.58 0.59
N LEU A 149 5.08 10.20 -0.57
CA LEU A 149 3.82 10.82 -0.94
C LEU A 149 2.71 9.77 -1.04
N GLY A 150 3.01 8.61 -1.61
CA GLY A 150 2.12 7.46 -1.67
C GLY A 150 1.79 6.91 -0.28
N ALA A 151 2.79 6.84 0.63
CA ALA A 151 2.59 6.46 2.02
C ALA A 151 1.69 7.47 2.76
N ALA A 152 1.91 8.77 2.57
CA ALA A 152 1.06 9.81 3.15
C ALA A 152 -0.39 9.71 2.64
N GLY A 153 -0.59 9.57 1.32
CA GLY A 153 -1.90 9.36 0.72
C GLY A 153 -2.59 8.09 1.22
N SER A 154 -1.83 6.99 1.38
CA SER A 154 -2.33 5.75 1.99
C SER A 154 -2.77 5.98 3.44
N GLY A 155 -1.98 6.72 4.23
CA GLY A 155 -2.34 7.10 5.59
C GLY A 155 -3.66 7.87 5.66
N ALA A 156 -3.84 8.86 4.79
CA ALA A 156 -5.10 9.61 4.68
C ALA A 156 -6.27 8.71 4.28
N ALA A 157 -6.07 7.81 3.31
CA ALA A 157 -7.08 6.84 2.90
C ALA A 157 -7.49 5.90 4.05
N TYR A 158 -6.55 5.44 4.89
CA TYR A 158 -6.85 4.61 6.06
C TYR A 158 -7.66 5.35 7.13
N VAL A 159 -7.38 6.64 7.37
CA VAL A 159 -8.21 7.46 8.27
C VAL A 159 -9.64 7.55 7.75
N LEU A 160 -9.83 7.73 6.44
CA LEU A 160 -11.15 7.72 5.82
C LEU A 160 -11.85 6.36 5.93
N VAL A 161 -11.11 5.24 5.74
CA VAL A 161 -11.65 3.88 5.96
C VAL A 161 -12.11 3.70 7.40
N ARG A 162 -11.32 4.14 8.41
CA ARG A 162 -11.73 4.09 9.83
C ARG A 162 -13.02 4.89 10.08
N LYS A 163 -13.15 6.06 9.43
CA LYS A 163 -14.36 6.89 9.55
C LYS A 163 -15.56 6.24 8.86
N LEU A 164 -15.34 5.50 7.78
CA LEU A 164 -16.39 4.81 7.01
C LEU A 164 -16.79 3.46 7.62
N ALA A 165 -15.88 2.74 8.28
CA ALA A 165 -16.09 1.39 8.77
C ALA A 165 -17.34 1.20 9.67
N PRO A 166 -17.72 2.13 10.57
CA PRO A 166 -18.97 2.04 11.33
C PRO A 166 -20.22 2.42 10.53
N LEU A 167 -20.08 3.04 9.36
CA LEU A 167 -21.15 3.65 8.57
C LEU A 167 -21.54 2.83 7.34
N GLU A 168 -20.59 2.03 6.81
CA GLU A 168 -20.72 1.32 5.55
C GLU A 168 -20.20 -0.13 5.66
N ASP A 169 -20.80 -1.05 4.92
CA ASP A 169 -20.25 -2.41 4.83
C ASP A 169 -18.86 -2.41 4.18
N SER A 170 -18.00 -3.28 4.69
CA SER A 170 -16.62 -3.43 4.18
C SER A 170 -16.56 -3.69 2.66
N SER A 171 -17.53 -4.44 2.11
CA SER A 171 -17.60 -4.73 0.68
C SER A 171 -17.88 -3.48 -0.15
N VAL A 172 -18.69 -2.55 0.36
CA VAL A 172 -18.97 -1.25 -0.28
C VAL A 172 -17.71 -0.38 -0.29
N ILE A 173 -16.99 -0.33 0.83
CA ILE A 173 -15.73 0.44 0.92
C ILE A 173 -14.68 -0.10 -0.05
N ILE A 174 -14.58 -1.44 -0.18
CA ILE A 174 -13.66 -2.10 -1.11
C ILE A 174 -14.09 -1.84 -2.57
N PHE A 175 -15.39 -1.94 -2.87
CA PHE A 175 -15.94 -1.75 -4.20
C PHE A 175 -15.72 -0.32 -4.74
N TYR A 176 -15.89 0.68 -3.89
CA TYR A 176 -15.77 2.09 -4.31
C TYR A 176 -14.37 2.47 -4.78
N PHE A 177 -13.34 1.80 -4.28
CA PHE A 177 -11.97 2.09 -4.66
C PHE A 177 -11.69 1.77 -6.14
N PRO A 178 -11.88 0.54 -6.62
CA PRO A 178 -11.71 0.23 -8.03
C PRO A 178 -12.72 0.96 -8.93
N LEU A 179 -13.92 1.28 -8.42
CA LEU A 179 -14.92 2.06 -9.15
C LEU A 179 -14.40 3.45 -9.52
N ILE A 180 -13.53 4.06 -8.70
CA ILE A 180 -12.92 5.36 -9.01
C ILE A 180 -11.60 5.17 -9.75
N CYS A 181 -10.79 4.17 -9.38
CA CYS A 181 -9.50 3.93 -10.02
C CYS A 181 -9.64 3.61 -11.51
N LEU A 182 -10.62 2.78 -11.90
CA LEU A 182 -10.77 2.33 -13.29
C LEU A 182 -11.06 3.50 -14.25
N PRO A 183 -12.12 4.31 -14.07
CA PRO A 183 -12.37 5.42 -14.97
C PRO A 183 -11.27 6.48 -14.93
N SER A 184 -10.68 6.75 -13.75
CA SER A 184 -9.58 7.71 -13.63
C SER A 184 -8.34 7.25 -14.41
N ALA A 185 -7.97 5.97 -14.31
CA ALA A 185 -6.83 5.41 -15.03
C ALA A 185 -7.09 5.37 -16.55
N LEU A 186 -8.32 5.06 -16.96
CA LEU A 186 -8.71 5.10 -18.38
C LEU A 186 -8.67 6.53 -18.95
N VAL A 187 -9.26 7.51 -18.27
CA VAL A 187 -9.30 8.90 -18.75
C VAL A 187 -7.89 9.49 -18.85
N LEU A 188 -7.01 9.18 -17.90
CA LEU A 188 -5.66 9.77 -17.84
C LEU A 188 -4.64 9.05 -18.71
N GLY A 189 -4.81 7.76 -19.02
CA GLY A 189 -3.73 6.94 -19.58
C GLY A 189 -4.08 6.07 -20.77
N TRP A 190 -5.33 6.04 -21.26
CA TRP A 190 -5.75 5.09 -22.30
C TRP A 190 -4.93 5.16 -23.60
N ARG A 191 -4.37 6.32 -23.93
CA ARG A 191 -3.56 6.54 -25.13
C ARG A 191 -2.21 5.84 -25.08
N ASP A 192 -1.69 5.63 -23.87
CA ASP A 192 -0.36 5.02 -23.65
C ASP A 192 -0.47 3.51 -23.38
N PHE A 193 -1.69 2.96 -23.38
CA PHE A 193 -1.91 1.54 -23.07
C PHE A 193 -1.34 0.65 -24.18
N ILE A 194 -0.59 -0.35 -23.74
CA ILE A 194 0.06 -1.34 -24.61
C ILE A 194 -0.77 -2.62 -24.57
N MET A 195 -0.99 -3.24 -25.72
CA MET A 195 -1.75 -4.49 -25.79
C MET A 195 -0.90 -5.64 -25.19
N PRO A 196 -1.39 -6.30 -24.11
CA PRO A 196 -0.65 -7.41 -23.51
C PRO A 196 -0.59 -8.61 -24.46
N ILE A 197 0.55 -9.30 -24.49
CA ILE A 197 0.79 -10.47 -25.35
C ILE A 197 1.02 -11.72 -24.50
N GLY A 198 0.34 -12.81 -24.84
CA GLY A 198 0.56 -14.12 -24.21
C GLY A 198 0.43 -14.11 -22.69
N CYS A 199 1.51 -14.42 -21.97
CA CYS A 199 1.54 -14.52 -20.51
C CYS A 199 1.37 -13.17 -19.77
N GLU A 200 1.45 -12.04 -20.47
CA GLU A 200 1.32 -10.71 -19.83
C GLU A 200 -0.10 -10.48 -19.28
N TRP A 201 -1.10 -11.08 -19.91
CA TRP A 201 -2.46 -11.11 -19.37
C TRP A 201 -2.55 -11.77 -18.01
N LEU A 202 -1.76 -12.85 -17.78
CA LEU A 202 -1.72 -13.52 -16.50
C LEU A 202 -1.03 -12.65 -15.42
N ILE A 203 -0.02 -11.86 -15.80
CA ILE A 203 0.64 -10.91 -14.87
C ILE A 203 -0.36 -9.85 -14.43
N LEU A 204 -1.05 -9.20 -15.36
CA LEU A 204 -2.05 -8.17 -15.06
C LEU A 204 -3.25 -8.73 -14.27
N LEU A 205 -3.72 -9.91 -14.63
CA LEU A 205 -4.76 -10.63 -13.86
C LEU A 205 -4.27 -10.93 -12.44
N GLY A 206 -3.04 -11.44 -12.30
CA GLY A 206 -2.42 -11.74 -11.01
C GLY A 206 -2.32 -10.51 -10.11
N VAL A 207 -1.94 -9.34 -10.66
CA VAL A 207 -1.95 -8.07 -9.90
C VAL A 207 -3.33 -7.82 -9.29
N GLY A 208 -4.40 -7.99 -10.07
CA GLY A 208 -5.77 -7.79 -9.58
C GLY A 208 -6.20 -8.81 -8.52
N VAL A 209 -5.95 -10.11 -8.77
CA VAL A 209 -6.33 -11.20 -7.85
C VAL A 209 -5.58 -11.09 -6.52
N PHE A 210 -4.26 -10.94 -6.54
CA PHE A 210 -3.47 -10.81 -5.31
C PHE A 210 -3.77 -9.53 -4.56
N THR A 211 -4.10 -8.44 -5.27
CA THR A 211 -4.66 -7.24 -4.64
C THR A 211 -5.92 -7.55 -3.86
N GLN A 212 -6.87 -8.26 -4.46
CA GLN A 212 -8.15 -8.56 -3.83
C GLN A 212 -7.97 -9.45 -2.59
N VAL A 213 -7.08 -10.43 -2.65
CA VAL A 213 -6.69 -11.26 -1.49
C VAL A 213 -6.13 -10.38 -0.37
N GLY A 214 -5.20 -9.47 -0.72
CA GLY A 214 -4.61 -8.52 0.21
C GLY A 214 -5.65 -7.61 0.87
N GLN A 215 -6.51 -6.99 0.07
CA GLN A 215 -7.57 -6.08 0.53
C GLN A 215 -8.62 -6.78 1.40
N TRP A 216 -9.03 -7.97 1.02
CA TRP A 216 -9.99 -8.75 1.79
C TRP A 216 -9.43 -9.14 3.16
N GLY A 217 -8.19 -9.62 3.22
CA GLY A 217 -7.52 -9.95 4.48
C GLY A 217 -7.31 -8.73 5.37
N LEU A 218 -6.92 -7.58 4.80
CA LEU A 218 -6.74 -6.32 5.53
C LEU A 218 -8.07 -5.81 6.09
N THR A 219 -9.10 -5.73 5.26
CA THR A 219 -10.40 -5.18 5.65
C THR A 219 -11.07 -6.04 6.72
N LYS A 220 -11.04 -7.37 6.59
CA LYS A 220 -11.52 -8.29 7.63
C LYS A 220 -10.68 -8.22 8.91
N GLY A 221 -9.35 -8.08 8.77
CA GLY A 221 -8.48 -7.88 9.92
C GLY A 221 -8.86 -6.63 10.72
N LEU A 222 -9.06 -5.50 10.04
CA LEU A 222 -9.48 -4.23 10.65
C LEU A 222 -10.89 -4.27 11.24
N ALA A 223 -11.78 -5.10 10.71
CA ALA A 223 -13.13 -5.29 11.27
C ALA A 223 -13.13 -6.13 12.55
N LEU A 224 -12.22 -7.12 12.67
CA LEU A 224 -12.19 -8.09 13.77
C LEU A 224 -11.24 -7.71 14.91
N TYR A 225 -10.16 -6.99 14.61
CA TYR A 225 -9.08 -6.70 15.56
C TYR A 225 -8.78 -5.21 15.64
N LYS A 226 -8.15 -4.78 16.74
CA LYS A 226 -7.66 -3.40 16.90
C LYS A 226 -6.68 -3.05 15.79
N ALA A 227 -6.79 -1.85 15.24
CA ALA A 227 -5.96 -1.40 14.11
C ALA A 227 -4.45 -1.58 14.35
N GLY A 228 -3.98 -1.35 15.59
CA GLY A 228 -2.58 -1.55 15.99
C GLY A 228 -2.10 -2.99 15.75
N THR A 229 -2.88 -4.00 16.16
CA THR A 229 -2.53 -5.41 15.97
C THR A 229 -2.48 -5.76 14.48
N VAL A 230 -3.47 -5.29 13.71
CA VAL A 230 -3.54 -5.52 12.26
C VAL A 230 -2.32 -4.94 11.54
N VAL A 231 -1.94 -3.71 11.89
CA VAL A 231 -0.76 -3.04 11.31
C VAL A 231 0.53 -3.78 11.67
N ALA A 232 0.68 -4.26 12.92
CA ALA A 232 1.87 -5.03 13.31
C ALA A 232 2.08 -6.29 12.44
N PHE A 233 1.00 -7.02 12.14
CA PHE A 233 1.09 -8.17 11.24
C PHE A 233 1.35 -7.80 9.77
N SER A 234 1.02 -6.58 9.36
CA SER A 234 1.28 -6.12 7.99
C SER A 234 2.77 -5.98 7.70
N TYR A 235 3.60 -5.71 8.72
CA TYR A 235 5.06 -5.63 8.53
C TYR A 235 5.72 -6.94 8.06
N VAL A 236 5.04 -8.08 8.17
CA VAL A 236 5.47 -9.35 7.55
C VAL A 236 5.63 -9.21 6.03
N GLN A 237 4.98 -8.24 5.41
CA GLN A 237 5.17 -7.95 3.98
C GLN A 237 6.60 -7.51 3.65
N VAL A 238 7.32 -6.84 4.56
CA VAL A 238 8.70 -6.36 4.32
C VAL A 238 9.67 -7.52 4.05
N PRO A 239 9.82 -8.52 4.93
CA PRO A 239 10.68 -9.67 4.64
C PRO A 239 10.19 -10.48 3.43
N LEU A 240 8.88 -10.56 3.17
CA LEU A 240 8.36 -11.21 1.97
C LEU A 240 8.76 -10.45 0.70
N ALA A 241 8.66 -9.11 0.71
CA ALA A 241 9.10 -8.29 -0.42
C ALA A 241 10.61 -8.42 -0.66
N ALA A 242 11.42 -8.45 0.41
CA ALA A 242 12.85 -8.67 0.33
C ALA A 242 13.20 -10.04 -0.29
N MET A 243 12.53 -11.08 0.15
CA MET A 243 12.71 -12.44 -0.39
C MET A 243 12.31 -12.48 -1.89
N LEU A 244 11.18 -11.88 -2.26
CA LEU A 244 10.76 -11.81 -3.67
C LEU A 244 11.71 -10.94 -4.50
N GLY A 245 12.24 -9.85 -3.95
CA GLY A 245 13.26 -9.00 -4.56
C GLY A 245 14.53 -9.78 -4.90
N LEU A 246 15.03 -10.56 -3.92
CA LEU A 246 16.20 -11.42 -4.11
C LEU A 246 15.94 -12.51 -5.16
N LEU A 247 14.81 -13.23 -5.05
CA LEU A 247 14.53 -14.41 -5.88
C LEU A 247 14.21 -14.07 -7.35
N PHE A 248 13.48 -12.98 -7.59
CA PHE A 248 12.95 -12.66 -8.93
C PHE A 248 13.67 -11.50 -9.61
N PHE A 249 14.32 -10.62 -8.85
CA PHE A 249 14.93 -9.40 -9.39
C PHE A 249 16.43 -9.30 -9.10
N ASN A 250 17.01 -10.31 -8.44
CA ASN A 250 18.41 -10.32 -8.03
C ASN A 250 18.82 -9.08 -7.20
N GLU A 251 17.87 -8.59 -6.38
CA GLU A 251 18.04 -7.42 -5.51
C GLU A 251 18.58 -7.85 -4.16
N SER A 252 19.65 -7.21 -3.69
CA SER A 252 20.16 -7.40 -2.33
C SER A 252 19.68 -6.29 -1.41
N LEU A 253 19.29 -6.63 -0.17
CA LEU A 253 18.99 -5.65 0.86
C LEU A 253 20.28 -4.97 1.32
N SER A 254 20.29 -3.64 1.31
CA SER A 254 21.37 -2.88 1.93
C SER A 254 21.31 -3.00 3.47
N VAL A 255 22.46 -2.90 4.12
CA VAL A 255 22.51 -2.91 5.60
C VAL A 255 21.73 -1.72 6.18
N THR A 256 21.78 -0.57 5.52
CA THR A 256 21.01 0.62 5.91
C THR A 256 19.51 0.37 5.81
N SER A 257 19.02 -0.35 4.78
CA SER A 257 17.62 -0.73 4.65
C SER A 257 17.19 -1.70 5.75
N ILE A 258 18.04 -2.65 6.13
CA ILE A 258 17.75 -3.58 7.24
C ILE A 258 17.66 -2.81 8.57
N LEU A 259 18.64 -1.96 8.87
CA LEU A 259 18.67 -1.20 10.12
C LEU A 259 17.50 -0.20 10.21
N GLY A 260 17.30 0.60 9.17
CA GLY A 260 16.23 1.59 9.14
C GLY A 260 14.84 0.95 9.13
N GLY A 261 14.65 -0.13 8.37
CA GLY A 261 13.41 -0.91 8.37
C GLY A 261 13.11 -1.52 9.75
N SER A 262 14.12 -2.03 10.44
CA SER A 262 13.98 -2.54 11.82
C SER A 262 13.54 -1.46 12.80
N LEU A 263 14.05 -0.23 12.68
CA LEU A 263 13.64 0.90 13.52
C LEU A 263 12.17 1.28 13.29
N ILE A 264 11.72 1.31 12.02
CA ILE A 264 10.33 1.58 11.66
C ILE A 264 9.40 0.51 12.24
N ILE A 265 9.76 -0.76 12.08
CA ILE A 265 8.98 -1.90 12.61
C ILE A 265 8.91 -1.85 14.15
N LEU A 266 10.04 -1.56 14.80
CA LEU A 266 10.13 -1.45 16.27
C LEU A 266 9.23 -0.31 16.78
N GLY A 267 9.28 0.87 16.15
CA GLY A 267 8.42 2.01 16.49
C GLY A 267 6.94 1.65 16.38
N ALA A 268 6.55 1.01 15.30
CA ALA A 268 5.17 0.55 15.11
C ALA A 268 4.76 -0.48 16.17
N TRP A 269 5.60 -1.44 16.49
CA TRP A 269 5.33 -2.46 17.50
C TRP A 269 5.14 -1.86 18.91
N ILE A 270 5.98 -0.89 19.31
CA ILE A 270 5.82 -0.16 20.59
C ILE A 270 4.46 0.52 20.63
N ASN A 271 4.08 1.23 19.56
CA ASN A 271 2.79 1.93 19.50
C ASN A 271 1.58 0.98 19.57
N THR A 272 1.73 -0.30 19.19
CA THR A 272 0.64 -1.28 19.29
C THR A 272 0.43 -1.79 20.71
N LYS A 273 1.52 -1.95 21.50
CA LYS A 273 1.44 -2.44 22.88
C LYS A 273 0.80 -1.45 23.85
N ASP A 274 0.99 -0.16 23.63
CA ASP A 274 0.50 0.88 24.53
C ASP A 274 -1.01 1.18 24.37
N LYS A 275 -1.66 0.55 23.38
CA LYS A 275 -3.10 0.67 23.14
C LYS A 275 -3.91 -0.54 23.65
N THR A 276 -3.24 -1.51 24.27
CA THR A 276 -3.86 -2.63 24.99
C THR A 276 -3.98 -2.35 26.45
#